data_0a71ecd45523add375c8d58aebcffc7e
#
_entry.id   0a71ecd45523add375c8d58aebcffc7e
#
_cell.length_a   1.000
_cell.length_b   1.000
_cell.length_c   1.000
_cell.angle_alpha   90.00
_cell.angle_beta   90.00
_cell.angle_gamma   90.00
#
_symmetry.space_group_name_H-M   'P 1'
#
loop_
_entity.id
_entity.type
_entity.pdbx_description
1 polymer ?
#
loop_
_entity_poly.entity_id
_entity_poly.type
_entity_poly.pdbx_seq_one_letter_code
_entity_poly.pdbx_strand_id
1 'polypeptide(L)'
;MQLNLKNPLVFFDLETTGINIVKDRIVEISFVKVYPNGKEESKTRRINPEMPIPPESTAIHGITDEDVKDCPTFKEIAKSLAAQIEGCDLAGYNSNRFDIPLLAEEFLRAGVDIDLNTVSYTHLRAHETLRHL
;
A
#
# COMPACT_ATOMS: atom_id res chain seq x y z
N MET A 1 -1.41 17.26 -10.24
CA MET A 1 -2.78 16.71 -10.28
C MET A 1 -3.73 17.66 -9.58
N GLN A 2 -4.85 17.96 -10.20
CA GLN A 2 -5.86 18.82 -9.58
C GLN A 2 -7.08 18.01 -9.21
N LEU A 3 -7.34 17.93 -7.91
CA LEU A 3 -8.50 17.28 -7.33
C LEU A 3 -9.07 18.18 -6.25
N ASN A 4 -10.39 18.22 -6.15
CA ASN A 4 -11.06 18.93 -5.07
C ASN A 4 -11.05 18.08 -3.81
N LEU A 5 -10.01 18.19 -3.02
CA LEU A 5 -9.81 17.38 -1.84
C LEU A 5 -10.08 18.18 -0.58
N LYS A 6 -10.82 17.58 0.35
CA LYS A 6 -10.92 18.08 1.73
C LYS A 6 -9.77 17.55 2.56
N ASN A 7 -9.43 16.26 2.37
CA ASN A 7 -8.36 15.57 3.05
C ASN A 7 -7.29 15.21 2.05
N PRO A 8 -6.05 14.98 2.48
CA PRO A 8 -5.08 14.38 1.59
C PRO A 8 -5.58 13.05 1.05
N LEU A 9 -5.22 12.74 -0.19
CA LEU A 9 -5.58 11.48 -0.84
C LEU A 9 -4.32 10.67 -1.05
N VAL A 10 -4.35 9.41 -0.62
CA VAL A 10 -3.23 8.48 -0.81
C VAL A 10 -3.61 7.46 -1.86
N PHE A 11 -2.90 7.47 -2.98
CA PHE A 11 -2.92 6.39 -3.96
C PHE A 11 -1.83 5.40 -3.60
N PHE A 12 -2.16 4.11 -3.56
CA PHE A 12 -1.16 3.12 -3.22
C PHE A 12 -1.23 1.90 -4.12
N ASP A 13 -0.11 1.18 -4.20
CA ASP A 13 0.04 -0.05 -4.94
C ASP A 13 0.83 -1.03 -4.07
N LEU A 14 0.41 -2.29 -4.06
CA LEU A 14 1.01 -3.32 -3.25
C LEU A 14 1.60 -4.43 -4.12
N GLU A 15 2.80 -4.88 -3.75
CA GLU A 15 3.33 -6.16 -4.21
C GLU A 15 3.23 -7.15 -3.06
N THR A 16 2.82 -8.37 -3.35
CA THR A 16 2.44 -9.33 -2.32
C THR A 16 2.99 -10.72 -2.60
N THR A 17 2.86 -11.61 -1.61
CA THR A 17 3.21 -13.02 -1.80
C THR A 17 2.16 -13.80 -2.58
N GLY A 18 0.97 -13.24 -2.76
CA GLY A 18 -0.12 -13.90 -3.48
C GLY A 18 -1.43 -13.13 -3.34
N ILE A 19 -2.53 -13.77 -3.70
CA ILE A 19 -3.84 -13.12 -3.78
C ILE A 19 -4.82 -13.51 -2.66
N ASN A 20 -4.36 -14.24 -1.66
CA ASN A 20 -5.20 -14.64 -0.53
C ASN A 20 -5.04 -13.63 0.60
N ILE A 21 -6.10 -12.87 0.89
CA ILE A 21 -6.07 -11.77 1.87
C ILE A 21 -5.71 -12.29 3.26
N VAL A 22 -6.13 -13.50 3.62
CA VAL A 22 -5.91 -14.06 4.95
C VAL A 22 -4.50 -14.63 5.11
N LYS A 23 -3.95 -15.23 4.05
CA LYS A 23 -2.67 -15.95 4.11
C LYS A 23 -1.49 -15.16 3.59
N ASP A 24 -1.72 -14.31 2.60
CA ASP A 24 -0.63 -13.64 1.93
C ASP A 24 -0.27 -12.33 2.61
N ARG A 25 0.96 -11.87 2.34
CA ARG A 25 1.55 -10.74 3.01
C ARG A 25 2.09 -9.75 1.97
N ILE A 26 2.22 -8.50 2.39
CA ILE A 26 2.80 -7.44 1.57
C ILE A 26 4.31 -7.57 1.56
N VAL A 27 4.93 -7.48 0.38
CA VAL A 27 6.40 -7.43 0.22
C VAL A 27 6.87 -6.04 -0.17
N GLU A 28 6.02 -5.22 -0.74
CA GLU A 28 6.37 -3.83 -1.06
C GLU A 28 5.10 -2.99 -1.08
N ILE A 29 5.18 -1.79 -0.53
CA ILE A 29 4.12 -0.81 -0.62
C ILE A 29 4.68 0.47 -1.22
N SER A 30 4.02 0.97 -2.26
CA SER A 30 4.34 2.25 -2.89
C SER A 30 3.12 3.14 -2.79
N PHE A 31 3.32 4.42 -2.47
CA PHE A 31 2.19 5.33 -2.43
C PHE A 31 2.56 6.74 -2.85
N VAL A 32 1.55 7.45 -3.35
CA VAL A 32 1.60 8.89 -3.62
C VAL A 32 0.53 9.55 -2.77
N LYS A 33 0.95 10.52 -1.96
CA LYS A 33 0.05 11.30 -1.14
C LYS A 33 -0.13 12.66 -1.80
N VAL A 34 -1.38 12.98 -2.13
CA VAL A 34 -1.75 14.25 -2.77
C VAL A 34 -2.46 15.12 -1.74
N TYR A 35 -1.90 16.28 -1.47
CA TYR A 35 -2.45 17.23 -0.51
C TYR A 35 -3.51 18.13 -1.18
N PRO A 36 -4.43 18.72 -0.38
CA PRO A 36 -5.43 19.64 -0.93
C PRO A 36 -4.85 20.82 -1.71
N ASN A 37 -3.62 21.24 -1.38
CA ASN A 37 -2.94 22.33 -2.09
C ASN A 37 -2.26 21.87 -3.39
N GLY A 38 -2.39 20.60 -3.77
CA GLY A 38 -1.78 20.05 -4.97
C GLY A 38 -0.38 19.47 -4.79
N LYS A 39 0.22 19.65 -3.63
CA LYS A 39 1.54 19.07 -3.33
C LYS A 39 1.45 17.54 -3.32
N GLU A 40 2.50 16.88 -3.79
CA GLU A 40 2.57 15.41 -3.84
C GLU A 40 3.82 14.92 -3.15
N GLU A 41 3.69 13.77 -2.47
CA GLU A 41 4.81 13.04 -1.88
C GLU A 41 4.72 11.59 -2.32
N SER A 42 5.84 11.01 -2.74
CA SER A 42 5.91 9.59 -3.14
C SER A 42 6.81 8.83 -2.19
N LYS A 43 6.46 7.59 -1.92
CA LYS A 43 7.25 6.73 -1.04
C LYS A 43 7.11 5.27 -1.44
N THR A 44 8.21 4.52 -1.35
CA THR A 44 8.21 3.07 -1.57
C THR A 44 8.94 2.41 -0.41
N ARG A 45 8.32 1.37 0.17
CA ARG A 45 8.90 0.61 1.28
C ARG A 45 8.84 -0.87 0.95
N ARG A 46 9.99 -1.52 1.00
CA ARG A 46 10.07 -2.97 0.86
C ARG A 46 9.96 -3.61 2.24
N ILE A 47 9.24 -4.72 2.33
CA ILE A 47 8.83 -5.31 3.61
C ILE A 47 9.17 -6.80 3.61
N ASN A 48 9.71 -7.27 4.74
CA ASN A 48 9.88 -8.71 4.95
C ASN A 48 8.51 -9.31 5.27
N PRO A 49 7.97 -10.20 4.41
CA PRO A 49 6.64 -10.75 4.60
C PRO A 49 6.55 -11.83 5.67
N GLU A 50 7.69 -12.23 6.26
CA GLU A 50 7.77 -13.27 7.27
C GLU A 50 7.23 -14.63 6.78
N MET A 51 7.29 -14.86 5.49
CA MET A 51 6.95 -16.12 4.84
C MET A 51 7.71 -16.22 3.52
N PRO A 52 7.90 -17.43 2.99
CA PRO A 52 8.51 -17.57 1.68
C PRO A 52 7.68 -16.90 0.60
N ILE A 53 8.34 -16.25 -0.35
CA ILE A 53 7.67 -15.67 -1.51
C ILE A 53 7.54 -16.77 -2.56
N PRO A 54 6.32 -17.12 -2.98
CA PRO A 54 6.16 -18.14 -4.02
C PRO A 54 6.85 -17.72 -5.32
N PRO A 55 7.49 -18.66 -6.04
CA PRO A 55 8.19 -18.33 -7.29
C PRO A 55 7.31 -17.64 -8.32
N GLU A 56 6.04 -18.00 -8.39
CA GLU A 56 5.10 -17.37 -9.32
C GLU A 56 4.87 -15.89 -8.99
N SER A 57 4.93 -15.52 -7.72
CA SER A 57 4.82 -14.12 -7.31
C SER A 57 6.08 -13.37 -7.67
N THR A 58 7.25 -13.94 -7.41
CA THR A 58 8.53 -13.35 -7.80
C THR A 58 8.59 -13.16 -9.32
N ALA A 59 8.04 -14.09 -10.09
CA ALA A 59 8.00 -13.97 -11.54
C ALA A 59 7.22 -12.73 -12.01
N ILE A 60 6.26 -12.28 -11.20
CA ILE A 60 5.44 -11.10 -11.52
C ILE A 60 6.14 -9.80 -11.11
N HIS A 61 6.57 -9.69 -9.85
CA HIS A 61 7.10 -8.43 -9.32
C HIS A 61 8.62 -8.38 -9.17
N GLY A 62 9.31 -9.49 -9.36
CA GLY A 62 10.77 -9.53 -9.33
C GLY A 62 11.41 -9.50 -7.95
N ILE A 63 10.61 -9.51 -6.88
CA ILE A 63 11.14 -9.45 -5.51
C ILE A 63 11.35 -10.88 -4.99
N THR A 64 12.54 -11.14 -4.46
CA THR A 64 12.92 -12.46 -3.97
C THR A 64 13.01 -12.48 -2.45
N ASP A 65 13.08 -13.67 -1.86
CA ASP A 65 13.31 -13.81 -0.42
C ASP A 65 14.60 -13.11 0.01
N GLU A 66 15.63 -13.20 -0.82
CA GLU A 66 16.91 -12.56 -0.53
C GLU A 66 16.78 -11.04 -0.46
N ASP A 67 15.95 -10.47 -1.33
CA ASP A 67 15.74 -9.01 -1.39
C ASP A 67 15.10 -8.46 -0.12
N VAL A 68 14.30 -9.25 0.57
CA VAL A 68 13.49 -8.77 1.71
C VAL A 68 13.95 -9.30 3.06
N LYS A 69 14.92 -10.20 3.10
CA LYS A 69 15.32 -10.85 4.36
C LYS A 69 15.79 -9.87 5.43
N ASP A 70 16.41 -8.76 5.03
CA ASP A 70 16.90 -7.73 5.95
C ASP A 70 15.99 -6.50 6.01
N CYS A 71 14.85 -6.56 5.33
CA CYS A 71 13.87 -5.47 5.37
C CYS A 71 13.03 -5.56 6.64
N PRO A 72 12.47 -4.41 7.09
CA PRO A 72 11.57 -4.44 8.25
C PRO A 72 10.31 -5.23 7.94
N THR A 73 9.72 -5.81 8.98
CA THR A 73 8.41 -6.45 8.87
C THR A 73 7.32 -5.38 8.86
N PHE A 74 6.13 -5.75 8.44
CA PHE A 74 5.00 -4.82 8.47
C PHE A 74 4.75 -4.33 9.90
N LYS A 75 4.83 -5.21 10.87
CA LYS A 75 4.64 -4.85 12.28
C LYS A 75 5.60 -3.74 12.71
N GLU A 76 6.85 -3.80 12.25
CA GLU A 76 7.86 -2.80 12.62
C GLU A 76 7.57 -1.43 12.02
N ILE A 77 6.94 -1.36 10.84
CA ILE A 77 6.65 -0.08 10.18
C ILE A 77 5.20 0.37 10.34
N ALA A 78 4.35 -0.46 10.95
CA ALA A 78 2.90 -0.23 10.95
C ALA A 78 2.51 1.10 11.59
N LYS A 79 3.09 1.46 12.73
CA LYS A 79 2.76 2.72 13.39
C LYS A 79 3.18 3.93 12.57
N SER A 80 4.37 3.88 11.97
CA SER A 80 4.87 4.94 11.11
C SER A 80 4.00 5.09 9.87
N LEU A 81 3.64 3.96 9.24
CA LEU A 81 2.78 3.98 8.07
C LEU A 81 1.39 4.51 8.42
N ALA A 82 0.83 4.06 9.54
CA ALA A 82 -0.47 4.54 10.01
C ALA A 82 -0.46 6.06 10.20
N ALA A 83 0.60 6.61 10.80
CA ALA A 83 0.73 8.04 10.98
C ALA A 83 0.76 8.81 9.65
N GLN A 84 1.31 8.21 8.61
CA GLN A 84 1.39 8.84 7.29
C GLN A 84 0.06 8.87 6.56
N ILE A 85 -0.80 7.89 6.79
CA ILE A 85 -2.08 7.78 6.08
C ILE A 85 -3.29 8.10 6.93
N GLU A 86 -3.11 8.31 8.23
CA GLU A 86 -4.22 8.69 9.11
C GLU A 86 -4.81 10.02 8.69
N GLY A 87 -6.15 10.08 8.64
CA GLY A 87 -6.85 11.29 8.20
C GLY A 87 -6.85 11.51 6.70
N CYS A 88 -6.28 10.58 5.94
CA CYS A 88 -6.27 10.64 4.49
C CYS A 88 -7.36 9.75 3.92
N ASP A 89 -7.86 10.12 2.75
CA ASP A 89 -8.68 9.22 1.95
C ASP A 89 -7.75 8.29 1.18
N LEU A 90 -8.21 7.06 0.91
CA LEU A 90 -7.39 6.06 0.26
C LEU A 90 -7.98 5.64 -1.08
N ALA A 91 -7.12 5.42 -2.06
CA ALA A 91 -7.49 4.85 -3.35
C ALA A 91 -6.40 3.89 -3.80
N GLY A 92 -6.79 2.68 -4.22
CA GLY A 92 -5.86 1.70 -4.74
C GLY A 92 -5.94 1.61 -6.25
N TYR A 93 -4.84 1.24 -6.88
CA TYR A 93 -4.81 1.04 -8.32
C TYR A 93 -5.69 -0.15 -8.72
N ASN A 94 -5.46 -1.30 -8.11
CA ASN A 94 -6.28 -2.50 -8.28
C ASN A 94 -7.34 -2.60 -7.20
N SER A 95 -7.52 -1.56 -6.53
CA SER A 95 -8.64 -1.18 -5.75
C SER A 95 -9.04 -1.97 -4.53
N ASN A 96 -10.24 -1.74 -4.25
CA ASN A 96 -11.02 -2.06 -3.09
C ASN A 96 -11.23 -3.56 -2.89
N ARG A 97 -10.98 -4.37 -3.92
CA ARG A 97 -11.21 -5.80 -3.81
C ARG A 97 -10.08 -6.57 -3.17
N PHE A 98 -8.85 -6.04 -3.30
CA PHE A 98 -7.68 -6.75 -2.83
C PHE A 98 -6.76 -5.87 -1.98
N ASP A 99 -6.30 -4.75 -2.53
CA ASP A 99 -5.24 -3.95 -1.89
C ASP A 99 -5.68 -3.37 -0.55
N ILE A 100 -6.86 -2.78 -0.48
CA ILE A 100 -7.35 -2.18 0.77
C ILE A 100 -7.68 -3.25 1.81
N PRO A 101 -8.40 -4.33 1.48
CA PRO A 101 -8.60 -5.40 2.45
C PRO A 101 -7.31 -6.04 2.94
N LEU A 102 -6.31 -6.22 2.08
CA LEU A 102 -5.03 -6.78 2.51
C LEU A 102 -4.29 -5.81 3.42
N LEU A 103 -4.28 -4.53 3.10
CA LEU A 103 -3.66 -3.52 3.95
C LEU A 103 -4.32 -3.48 5.32
N ALA A 104 -5.65 -3.54 5.37
CA ALA A 104 -6.39 -3.59 6.62
C ALA A 104 -6.03 -4.83 7.44
N GLU A 105 -5.90 -5.98 6.79
CA GLU A 105 -5.51 -7.22 7.45
C GLU A 105 -4.10 -7.13 8.03
N GLU A 106 -3.17 -6.51 7.31
CA GLU A 106 -1.81 -6.31 7.81
C GLU A 106 -1.80 -5.42 9.05
N PHE A 107 -2.56 -4.34 9.06
CA PHE A 107 -2.67 -3.49 10.26
C PHE A 107 -3.29 -4.25 11.42
N LEU A 108 -4.30 -5.07 11.15
CA LEU A 108 -4.94 -5.89 12.19
C LEU A 108 -3.93 -6.85 12.81
N ARG A 109 -3.15 -7.55 11.98
CA ARG A 109 -2.11 -8.46 12.47
C ARG A 109 -1.04 -7.74 13.29
N ALA A 110 -0.73 -6.51 12.91
CA ALA A 110 0.26 -5.71 13.61
C ALA A 110 -0.25 -5.12 14.92
N GLY A 111 -1.55 -5.25 15.19
CA GLY A 111 -2.17 -4.69 16.39
C GLY A 111 -2.31 -3.17 16.35
N VAL A 112 -2.32 -2.59 15.15
CA VAL A 112 -2.48 -1.15 14.96
C VAL A 112 -3.91 -0.87 14.52
N ASP A 113 -4.62 -0.11 15.35
CA ASP A 113 -6.00 0.29 15.04
C ASP A 113 -5.95 1.53 14.15
N ILE A 114 -6.54 1.42 12.96
CA ILE A 114 -6.57 2.51 12.00
C ILE A 114 -7.91 2.47 11.26
N ASP A 115 -8.47 3.66 11.03
CA ASP A 115 -9.68 3.81 10.23
C ASP A 115 -9.28 4.12 8.80
N LEU A 116 -9.55 3.17 7.90
CA LEU A 116 -9.21 3.31 6.49
C LEU A 116 -10.42 3.83 5.72
N ASN A 117 -10.46 5.15 5.51
CA ASN A 117 -11.47 5.77 4.67
C ASN A 117 -11.12 5.53 3.21
N THR A 118 -12.06 4.99 2.44
CA THR A 118 -11.83 4.72 1.03
C THR A 118 -12.71 5.57 0.16
N VAL A 119 -12.14 6.06 -0.95
CA VAL A 119 -12.86 6.79 -1.97
C VAL A 119 -12.58 6.16 -3.32
N SER A 120 -13.55 6.25 -4.22
CA SER A 120 -13.44 5.62 -5.54
C SER A 120 -13.00 6.64 -6.59
N TYR A 121 -11.71 6.59 -6.92
CA TYR A 121 -11.14 7.38 -8.01
C TYR A 121 -10.60 6.48 -9.11
N THR A 122 -11.08 5.25 -9.18
CA THR A 122 -10.50 4.20 -10.02
C THR A 122 -10.54 4.50 -11.50
N HIS A 123 -11.51 5.28 -11.96
CA HIS A 123 -11.69 5.56 -13.39
C HIS A 123 -11.05 6.87 -13.82
N LEU A 124 -10.37 7.58 -12.91
CA LEU A 124 -9.88 8.92 -13.22
C LEU A 124 -8.35 9.00 -13.19
N ARG A 125 -7.83 9.61 -12.16
CA ARG A 125 -6.43 10.04 -12.08
C ARG A 125 -5.49 9.02 -11.46
N ALA A 126 -6.00 7.92 -10.92
CA ALA A 126 -5.18 6.92 -10.26
C ALA A 126 -4.10 6.36 -11.18
N HIS A 127 -4.47 6.06 -12.43
CA HIS A 127 -3.51 5.55 -13.42
C HIS A 127 -2.39 6.53 -13.69
N GLU A 128 -2.72 7.80 -13.85
CA GLU A 128 -1.72 8.83 -14.12
C GLU A 128 -0.80 9.02 -12.92
N THR A 129 -1.36 9.04 -11.72
CA THR A 129 -0.62 9.23 -10.50
C THR A 129 0.34 8.06 -10.24
N LEU A 130 -0.15 6.83 -10.37
CA LEU A 130 0.65 5.64 -10.10
C LEU A 130 1.76 5.42 -11.11
N ARG A 131 1.64 5.98 -12.31
CA ARG A 131 2.72 5.89 -13.28
C ARG A 131 3.99 6.62 -12.84
N HIS A 132 3.89 7.50 -11.87
CA HIS A 132 5.04 8.21 -11.31
C HIS A 132 5.73 7.43 -10.19
N LEU A 133 5.16 6.32 -9.79
CA LEU A 133 5.79 5.44 -8.83
C LEU A 133 6.86 4.61 -9.51
#